data_5b9bafcdb397c75d28a13c592aba16ad
#
_entry.id   5b9bafcdb397c75d28a13c592aba16ad
#
_cell.length_a   1.000
_cell.length_b   1.000
_cell.length_c   1.000
_cell.angle_alpha   90.00
_cell.angle_beta   90.00
_cell.angle_gamma   90.00
#
_symmetry.space_group_name_H-M   'P 1'
#
loop_
_entity.id
_entity.type
_entity.pdbx_description
1 polymer ?
#
loop_
_entity_poly.entity_id
_entity_poly.type
_entity_poly.pdbx_seq_one_letter_code
_entity_poly.pdbx_strand_id
1 'polypeptide(L)'
;MSRDGISFIIAASPGVVVYSALFLFFAGEYLFFEEVHLYTYDFFAERVGYKLGWGCLAFYPYFYCVGLWSAARLPDPGAPVWLLAASAVVFAGGWSLSRGANLQKFLFKTRPGAKLHGVLSPAAIEDGSHKLLCSGFWSLSRHVNYLGEILMAVGLTLSLGRPLDPWPWLYPLYYVALLFPRQADDDRRCAEKYGALWTEYCRRVPYRIVPGVY
;
A
#
# COMPACT_ATOMS: atom_id res chain seq x y z
N MET A 1 5.26 30.86 -20.67
CA MET A 1 5.53 30.46 -19.28
C MET A 1 6.16 31.65 -18.59
N SER A 2 5.46 32.28 -17.62
CA SER A 2 5.98 33.46 -16.95
C SER A 2 7.13 33.07 -16.01
N ARG A 3 8.07 34.00 -15.79
CA ARG A 3 9.16 33.83 -14.79
C ARG A 3 8.59 33.49 -13.40
N ASP A 4 7.38 33.94 -13.09
CA ASP A 4 6.70 33.72 -11.81
C ASP A 4 6.32 32.24 -11.57
N GLY A 5 6.02 31.46 -12.62
CA GLY A 5 5.72 30.04 -12.50
C GLY A 5 6.96 29.19 -12.13
N ILE A 6 8.14 29.57 -12.61
CA ILE A 6 9.40 28.88 -12.26
C ILE A 6 9.83 29.25 -10.83
N SER A 7 9.65 30.51 -10.43
CA SER A 7 9.92 30.97 -9.06
C SER A 7 9.04 30.28 -8.02
N PHE A 8 7.78 29.97 -8.35
CA PHE A 8 6.87 29.23 -7.47
C PHE A 8 7.33 27.79 -7.22
N ILE A 9 7.85 27.12 -8.24
CA ILE A 9 8.39 25.74 -8.09
C ILE A 9 9.68 25.73 -7.23
N ILE A 10 10.50 26.77 -7.35
CA ILE A 10 11.74 26.91 -6.58
C ILE A 10 11.47 27.25 -5.09
N ALA A 11 10.31 27.85 -4.80
CA ALA A 11 9.87 28.19 -3.44
C ALA A 11 9.09 27.07 -2.74
N ALA A 12 8.94 25.89 -3.34
CA ALA A 12 8.27 24.77 -2.71
C ALA A 12 9.06 24.29 -1.49
N SER A 13 8.37 24.06 -0.36
CA SER A 13 9.04 23.55 0.84
C SER A 13 9.67 22.18 0.56
N PRO A 14 10.83 21.86 1.18
CA PRO A 14 11.47 20.55 1.03
C PRO A 14 10.52 19.37 1.26
N GLY A 15 9.61 19.51 2.24
CA GLY A 15 8.60 18.51 2.54
C GLY A 15 7.63 18.27 1.36
N VAL A 16 7.16 19.34 0.72
CA VAL A 16 6.30 19.23 -0.48
C VAL A 16 7.06 18.59 -1.64
N VAL A 17 8.34 18.90 -1.82
CA VAL A 17 9.18 18.27 -2.86
C VAL A 17 9.29 16.77 -2.61
N VAL A 18 9.61 16.35 -1.38
CA VAL A 18 9.71 14.92 -1.02
C VAL A 18 8.35 14.24 -1.21
N TYR A 19 7.26 14.83 -0.71
CA TYR A 19 5.91 14.29 -0.92
C TYR A 19 5.63 14.06 -2.40
N SER A 20 5.86 15.08 -3.22
CA SER A 20 5.58 15.02 -4.66
C SER A 20 6.43 13.94 -5.36
N ALA A 21 7.71 13.83 -5.01
CA ALA A 21 8.58 12.79 -5.57
C ALA A 21 8.11 11.39 -5.20
N LEU A 22 7.78 11.16 -3.92
CA LEU A 22 7.26 9.87 -3.45
C LEU A 22 5.90 9.53 -4.08
N PHE A 23 5.02 10.52 -4.23
CA PHE A 23 3.71 10.33 -4.83
C PHE A 23 3.79 10.05 -6.33
N LEU A 24 4.65 10.75 -7.06
CA LEU A 24 4.90 10.48 -8.48
C LEU A 24 5.53 9.09 -8.68
N PHE A 25 6.45 8.69 -7.80
CA PHE A 25 6.98 7.34 -7.80
C PHE A 25 5.87 6.31 -7.59
N PHE A 26 5.00 6.50 -6.58
CA PHE A 26 3.84 5.64 -6.31
C PHE A 26 2.91 5.51 -7.52
N ALA A 27 2.56 6.63 -8.15
CA ALA A 27 1.70 6.61 -9.33
C ALA A 27 2.37 5.91 -10.54
N GLY A 28 3.65 6.19 -10.76
CA GLY A 28 4.41 5.59 -11.87
C GLY A 28 4.60 4.08 -11.71
N GLU A 29 4.95 3.62 -10.50
CA GLU A 29 5.12 2.18 -10.24
C GLU A 29 3.80 1.43 -10.31
N TYR A 30 2.68 2.06 -9.92
CA TYR A 30 1.35 1.47 -10.03
C TYR A 30 1.01 1.15 -11.49
N LEU A 31 1.33 2.06 -12.41
CA LEU A 31 1.17 1.83 -13.85
C LEU A 31 2.13 0.77 -14.39
N PHE A 32 3.38 0.77 -13.90
CA PHE A 32 4.38 -0.19 -14.34
C PHE A 32 4.03 -1.64 -13.94
N PHE A 33 3.42 -1.83 -12.76
CA PHE A 33 3.01 -3.14 -12.25
C PHE A 33 1.53 -3.43 -12.46
N GLU A 34 0.88 -2.86 -13.46
CA GLU A 34 -0.57 -3.01 -13.69
C GLU A 34 -1.04 -4.47 -13.76
N GLU A 35 -0.27 -5.36 -14.40
CA GLU A 35 -0.62 -6.80 -14.48
C GLU A 35 -0.70 -7.46 -13.09
N VAL A 36 0.16 -7.05 -12.15
CA VAL A 36 0.17 -7.58 -10.78
C VAL A 36 -1.11 -7.17 -10.05
N HIS A 37 -1.61 -5.96 -10.31
CA HIS A 37 -2.83 -5.45 -9.70
C HIS A 37 -4.08 -6.22 -10.09
N LEU A 38 -4.12 -6.83 -11.27
CA LEU A 38 -5.23 -7.71 -11.68
C LEU A 38 -5.45 -8.91 -10.73
N TYR A 39 -4.43 -9.25 -9.94
CA TYR A 39 -4.48 -10.34 -8.95
C TYR A 39 -4.73 -9.85 -7.52
N THR A 40 -5.18 -8.61 -7.35
CA THR A 40 -5.55 -8.03 -6.05
C THR A 40 -7.04 -8.18 -5.76
N TYR A 41 -7.44 -7.89 -4.53
CA TYR A 41 -8.83 -7.97 -4.05
C TYR A 41 -9.81 -7.13 -4.88
N ASP A 42 -9.40 -5.96 -5.32
CA ASP A 42 -10.24 -5.03 -6.08
C ASP A 42 -10.80 -5.67 -7.36
N PHE A 43 -10.01 -6.50 -8.04
CA PHE A 43 -10.44 -7.17 -9.26
C PHE A 43 -11.11 -8.52 -9.01
N PHE A 44 -10.65 -9.29 -8.02
CA PHE A 44 -11.22 -10.62 -7.75
C PHE A 44 -12.56 -10.57 -7.01
N ALA A 45 -12.67 -9.75 -5.98
CA ALA A 45 -13.82 -9.72 -5.09
C ALA A 45 -14.80 -8.60 -5.44
N GLU A 46 -14.31 -7.39 -5.65
CA GLU A 46 -15.17 -6.24 -5.95
C GLU A 46 -15.50 -6.10 -7.44
N ARG A 47 -14.65 -6.62 -8.32
CA ARG A 47 -14.72 -6.49 -9.78
C ARG A 47 -14.68 -5.02 -10.23
N VAL A 48 -14.56 -4.77 -11.53
CA VAL A 48 -14.59 -3.40 -12.06
C VAL A 48 -16.04 -2.95 -12.13
N GLY A 49 -16.48 -2.17 -11.13
CA GLY A 49 -17.83 -1.62 -11.06
C GLY A 49 -17.82 -0.11 -10.86
N TYR A 50 -19.01 0.48 -10.66
CA TYR A 50 -19.19 1.90 -10.44
C TYR A 50 -18.28 2.45 -9.31
N LYS A 51 -18.14 1.72 -8.20
CA LYS A 51 -17.31 2.10 -7.04
C LYS A 51 -15.85 2.33 -7.47
N LEU A 52 -15.26 1.40 -8.22
CA LEU A 52 -13.88 1.52 -8.67
C LEU A 52 -13.73 2.62 -9.73
N GLY A 53 -14.64 2.67 -10.71
CA GLY A 53 -14.63 3.69 -11.75
C GLY A 53 -14.76 5.10 -11.18
N TRP A 54 -15.75 5.35 -10.33
CA TRP A 54 -15.92 6.64 -9.66
C TRP A 54 -14.74 6.96 -8.72
N GLY A 55 -14.27 5.98 -7.98
CA GLY A 55 -13.11 6.11 -7.11
C GLY A 55 -11.88 6.59 -7.86
N CYS A 56 -11.52 5.90 -8.93
CA CYS A 56 -10.32 6.22 -9.73
C CYS A 56 -10.44 7.57 -10.47
N LEU A 57 -11.61 7.92 -10.97
CA LEU A 57 -11.79 9.13 -11.81
C LEU A 57 -12.07 10.40 -11.00
N ALA A 58 -12.73 10.28 -9.86
CA ALA A 58 -13.20 11.45 -9.11
C ALA A 58 -12.62 11.52 -7.69
N PHE A 59 -12.72 10.44 -6.92
CA PHE A 59 -12.41 10.47 -5.49
C PHE A 59 -10.91 10.38 -5.21
N TYR A 60 -10.21 9.40 -5.74
CA TYR A 60 -8.80 9.17 -5.43
C TYR A 60 -7.86 10.29 -5.90
N PRO A 61 -8.03 10.89 -7.09
CA PRO A 61 -7.18 12.00 -7.50
C PRO A 61 -7.25 13.19 -6.55
N TYR A 62 -8.42 13.44 -5.97
CA TYR A 62 -8.59 14.48 -4.96
C TYR A 62 -8.08 14.03 -3.60
N PHE A 63 -8.50 12.87 -3.13
CA PHE A 63 -8.33 12.44 -1.75
C PHE A 63 -6.89 12.04 -1.43
N TYR A 64 -6.19 11.41 -2.36
CA TYR A 64 -4.78 11.05 -2.17
C TYR A 64 -3.87 12.28 -2.03
N CYS A 65 -4.29 13.41 -2.55
CA CYS A 65 -3.59 14.69 -2.44
C CYS A 65 -4.07 15.57 -1.28
N VAL A 66 -4.90 15.06 -0.36
CA VAL A 66 -5.49 15.86 0.73
C VAL A 66 -4.44 16.57 1.58
N GLY A 67 -3.29 15.94 1.81
CA GLY A 67 -2.17 16.56 2.53
C GLY A 67 -1.58 17.77 1.80
N LEU A 68 -1.45 17.70 0.47
CA LEU A 68 -0.99 18.84 -0.33
C LEU A 68 -2.01 19.98 -0.33
N TRP A 69 -3.29 19.68 -0.38
CA TRP A 69 -4.35 20.71 -0.31
C TRP A 69 -4.31 21.48 1.00
N SER A 70 -4.07 20.78 2.15
CA SER A 70 -3.93 21.43 3.45
C SER A 70 -2.66 22.25 3.53
N ALA A 71 -1.55 21.73 3.01
CA ALA A 71 -0.24 22.38 3.07
C ALA A 71 -0.09 23.59 2.12
N ALA A 72 -0.84 23.62 1.01
CA ALA A 72 -0.69 24.60 -0.07
C ALA A 72 -0.84 26.08 0.36
N ARG A 73 -1.54 26.33 1.46
CA ARG A 73 -1.80 27.69 1.98
C ARG A 73 -1.01 28.01 3.25
N LEU A 74 -0.18 27.09 3.70
CA LEU A 74 0.57 27.22 4.96
C LEU A 74 2.04 27.51 4.65
N PRO A 75 2.72 28.32 5.48
CA PRO A 75 4.16 28.55 5.32
C PRO A 75 4.95 27.26 5.50
N ASP A 76 6.18 27.20 4.98
CA ASP A 76 7.06 26.04 5.17
C ASP A 76 7.28 25.79 6.68
N PRO A 77 7.02 24.57 7.17
CA PRO A 77 7.24 24.23 8.58
C PRO A 77 8.73 24.11 8.94
N GLY A 78 9.65 24.16 7.98
CA GLY A 78 11.07 23.94 8.22
C GLY A 78 11.37 22.51 8.68
N ALA A 79 10.76 21.50 8.04
CA ALA A 79 10.92 20.11 8.42
C ALA A 79 12.40 19.69 8.44
N PRO A 80 12.91 19.12 9.56
CA PRO A 80 14.31 18.72 9.64
C PRO A 80 14.61 17.55 8.70
N VAL A 81 15.82 17.52 8.16
CA VAL A 81 16.26 16.52 7.16
C VAL A 81 16.04 15.08 7.64
N TRP A 82 16.26 14.81 8.94
CA TRP A 82 16.04 13.46 9.48
C TRP A 82 14.58 13.03 9.39
N LEU A 83 13.60 13.94 9.53
CA LEU A 83 12.18 13.62 9.39
C LEU A 83 11.84 13.30 7.94
N LEU A 84 12.38 14.08 6.99
CA LEU A 84 12.22 13.82 5.55
C LEU A 84 12.82 12.47 5.15
N ALA A 85 14.03 12.16 5.67
CA ALA A 85 14.67 10.87 5.44
C ALA A 85 13.85 9.72 6.06
N ALA A 86 13.39 9.87 7.31
CA ALA A 86 12.56 8.88 7.97
C ALA A 86 11.24 8.64 7.21
N SER A 87 10.60 9.70 6.72
CA SER A 87 9.38 9.59 5.92
C SER A 87 9.60 8.78 4.65
N ALA A 88 10.71 9.02 3.95
CA ALA A 88 11.09 8.27 2.75
C ALA A 88 11.39 6.79 3.08
N VAL A 89 12.05 6.51 4.20
CA VAL A 89 12.32 5.13 4.66
C VAL A 89 11.02 4.40 5.01
N VAL A 90 10.09 5.06 5.72
CA VAL A 90 8.77 4.48 6.05
C VAL A 90 7.99 4.19 4.77
N PHE A 91 7.99 5.12 3.82
CA PHE A 91 7.34 4.93 2.52
C PHE A 91 7.97 3.75 1.75
N ALA A 92 9.30 3.70 1.61
CA ALA A 92 10.00 2.65 0.89
C ALA A 92 9.81 1.27 1.54
N GLY A 93 9.78 1.21 2.88
CA GLY A 93 9.44 0.01 3.63
C GLY A 93 8.02 -0.46 3.34
N GLY A 94 7.05 0.45 3.39
CA GLY A 94 5.66 0.18 3.01
C GLY A 94 5.52 -0.29 1.58
N TRP A 95 6.17 0.38 0.64
CA TRP A 95 6.22 -0.01 -0.77
C TRP A 95 6.77 -1.43 -0.95
N SER A 96 7.89 -1.74 -0.30
CA SER A 96 8.50 -3.06 -0.37
C SER A 96 7.57 -4.16 0.16
N LEU A 97 6.86 -3.91 1.27
CA LEU A 97 5.88 -4.85 1.82
C LEU A 97 4.69 -5.04 0.88
N SER A 98 4.10 -3.97 0.39
CA SER A 98 2.92 -4.05 -0.47
C SER A 98 3.24 -4.67 -1.83
N ARG A 99 4.20 -4.10 -2.55
CA ARG A 99 4.54 -4.57 -3.90
C ARG A 99 5.26 -5.90 -3.89
N GLY A 100 6.14 -6.13 -2.92
CA GLY A 100 6.81 -7.42 -2.74
C GLY A 100 5.82 -8.56 -2.49
N ALA A 101 4.83 -8.35 -1.61
CA ALA A 101 3.80 -9.35 -1.33
C ALA A 101 2.90 -9.60 -2.56
N ASN A 102 2.45 -8.55 -3.23
CA ASN A 102 1.60 -8.66 -4.41
C ASN A 102 2.35 -9.35 -5.57
N LEU A 103 3.62 -8.99 -5.82
CA LEU A 103 4.45 -9.63 -6.83
C LEU A 103 4.72 -11.10 -6.50
N GLN A 104 4.99 -11.43 -5.23
CA GLN A 104 5.18 -12.81 -4.79
C GLN A 104 3.91 -13.65 -5.05
N LYS A 105 2.73 -13.12 -4.73
CA LYS A 105 1.45 -13.78 -4.99
C LYS A 105 1.18 -13.94 -6.49
N PHE A 106 1.48 -12.92 -7.28
CA PHE A 106 1.35 -12.97 -8.74
C PHE A 106 2.23 -14.07 -9.34
N LEU A 107 3.53 -14.09 -9.00
CA LEU A 107 4.45 -15.13 -9.48
C LEU A 107 4.02 -16.52 -9.04
N PHE A 108 3.59 -16.69 -7.79
CA PHE A 108 3.10 -17.97 -7.28
C PHE A 108 1.90 -18.51 -8.07
N LYS A 109 1.02 -17.61 -8.53
CA LYS A 109 -0.17 -18.00 -9.31
C LYS A 109 0.11 -18.21 -10.79
N THR A 110 0.99 -17.41 -11.38
CA THR A 110 1.22 -17.38 -12.84
C THR A 110 2.42 -18.22 -13.28
N ARG A 111 3.41 -18.40 -12.40
CA ARG A 111 4.67 -19.09 -12.70
C ARG A 111 5.02 -20.06 -11.56
N PRO A 112 4.39 -21.26 -11.51
CA PRO A 112 4.63 -22.23 -10.46
C PRO A 112 6.12 -22.56 -10.30
N GLY A 113 6.63 -22.46 -9.05
CA GLY A 113 8.04 -22.71 -8.75
C GLY A 113 8.98 -21.50 -8.96
N ALA A 114 8.51 -20.39 -9.52
CA ALA A 114 9.34 -19.19 -9.67
C ALA A 114 9.74 -18.62 -8.30
N LYS A 115 11.02 -18.30 -8.17
CA LYS A 115 11.57 -17.65 -6.97
C LYS A 115 11.36 -16.13 -7.07
N LEU A 116 10.87 -15.52 -6.00
CA LEU A 116 10.84 -14.05 -5.92
C LEU A 116 12.28 -13.53 -5.87
N HIS A 117 12.61 -12.63 -6.78
CA HIS A 117 13.98 -12.09 -6.97
C HIS A 117 15.08 -13.17 -7.07
N GLY A 118 14.75 -14.37 -7.55
CA GLY A 118 15.71 -15.48 -7.68
C GLY A 118 16.14 -16.14 -6.36
N VAL A 119 15.68 -15.64 -5.20
CA VAL A 119 16.13 -16.05 -3.86
C VAL A 119 15.03 -16.74 -3.07
N LEU A 120 13.87 -16.13 -2.92
CA LEU A 120 12.79 -16.65 -2.08
C LEU A 120 11.97 -17.71 -2.81
N SER A 121 12.18 -18.96 -2.43
CA SER A 121 11.38 -20.09 -2.93
C SER A 121 9.97 -20.05 -2.34
N PRO A 122 8.91 -20.26 -3.15
CA PRO A 122 7.57 -20.33 -2.62
C PRO A 122 7.38 -21.62 -1.81
N ALA A 123 6.97 -21.50 -0.54
CA ALA A 123 6.42 -22.60 0.23
C ALA A 123 4.93 -22.39 0.42
N ALA A 124 4.16 -23.43 0.22
CA ALA A 124 2.71 -23.40 0.28
C ALA A 124 2.20 -24.59 1.10
N ILE A 125 0.99 -24.45 1.61
CA ILE A 125 0.18 -25.55 2.09
C ILE A 125 -0.84 -25.91 1.02
N GLU A 126 -1.19 -27.17 0.90
CA GLU A 126 -2.09 -27.69 -0.13
C GLU A 126 -2.98 -28.83 0.36
N ASP A 127 -4.16 -28.95 -0.21
CA ASP A 127 -5.11 -30.04 0.06
C ASP A 127 -5.44 -30.90 -1.18
N GLY A 128 -4.62 -30.81 -2.23
CA GLY A 128 -4.81 -31.46 -3.52
C GLY A 128 -5.63 -30.64 -4.52
N SER A 129 -6.55 -29.78 -4.07
CA SER A 129 -7.36 -28.91 -4.94
C SER A 129 -6.93 -27.44 -4.88
N HIS A 130 -6.41 -27.00 -3.73
CA HIS A 130 -6.02 -25.63 -3.48
C HIS A 130 -4.60 -25.53 -2.91
N LYS A 131 -3.94 -24.38 -3.19
CA LYS A 131 -2.62 -24.05 -2.65
C LYS A 131 -2.64 -22.65 -2.05
N LEU A 132 -2.13 -22.50 -0.83
CA LEU A 132 -1.99 -21.23 -0.13
C LEU A 132 -0.52 -20.96 0.18
N LEU A 133 -0.04 -19.81 -0.29
CA LEU A 133 1.33 -19.34 -0.10
C LEU A 133 1.54 -18.90 1.35
N CYS A 134 2.52 -19.49 2.05
CA CYS A 134 2.80 -19.22 3.45
C CYS A 134 4.27 -18.90 3.74
N SER A 135 5.01 -18.40 2.74
CA SER A 135 6.42 -18.03 2.84
C SER A 135 6.70 -16.61 2.40
N GLY A 136 7.89 -16.10 2.70
CA GLY A 136 8.32 -14.76 2.34
C GLY A 136 7.44 -13.70 3.00
N PHE A 137 6.95 -12.74 2.23
CA PHE A 137 6.06 -11.69 2.75
C PHE A 137 4.79 -12.25 3.40
N TRP A 138 4.21 -13.30 2.82
CA TRP A 138 2.97 -13.94 3.30
C TRP A 138 3.16 -14.82 4.54
N SER A 139 4.37 -14.94 5.07
CA SER A 139 4.63 -15.52 6.39
C SER A 139 4.57 -14.49 7.53
N LEU A 140 4.65 -13.20 7.22
CA LEU A 140 4.63 -12.12 8.21
C LEU A 140 3.22 -11.86 8.75
N SER A 141 2.27 -11.70 7.84
CA SER A 141 0.84 -11.60 8.15
C SER A 141 0.01 -11.94 6.91
N ARG A 142 -1.28 -12.25 7.11
CA ARG A 142 -2.19 -12.63 6.04
C ARG A 142 -2.48 -11.52 5.03
N HIS A 143 -2.32 -10.27 5.47
CA HIS A 143 -2.54 -9.06 4.67
C HIS A 143 -1.40 -8.05 4.86
N VAL A 144 -0.16 -8.52 4.74
CA VAL A 144 1.04 -7.68 4.87
C VAL A 144 1.10 -6.56 3.83
N ASN A 145 0.50 -6.78 2.66
CA ASN A 145 0.34 -5.77 1.63
C ASN A 145 -0.53 -4.59 2.12
N TYR A 146 -1.52 -4.82 2.96
CA TYR A 146 -2.34 -3.74 3.54
C TYR A 146 -1.54 -2.89 4.53
N LEU A 147 -0.70 -3.53 5.36
CA LEU A 147 0.27 -2.80 6.18
C LEU A 147 1.18 -1.92 5.33
N GLY A 148 1.64 -2.45 4.20
CA GLY A 148 2.44 -1.71 3.23
C GLY A 148 1.75 -0.45 2.72
N GLU A 149 0.47 -0.53 2.32
CA GLU A 149 -0.31 0.63 1.87
C GLU A 149 -0.48 1.69 2.97
N ILE A 150 -0.75 1.26 4.21
CA ILE A 150 -0.87 2.18 5.36
C ILE A 150 0.46 2.89 5.61
N LEU A 151 1.58 2.17 5.59
CA LEU A 151 2.92 2.75 5.81
C LEU A 151 3.31 3.73 4.71
N MET A 152 2.99 3.45 3.44
CA MET A 152 3.20 4.42 2.35
C MET A 152 2.44 5.71 2.59
N ALA A 153 1.17 5.62 2.98
CA ALA A 153 0.34 6.79 3.30
C ALA A 153 0.89 7.58 4.50
N VAL A 154 1.37 6.87 5.55
CA VAL A 154 2.04 7.49 6.70
C VAL A 154 3.33 8.20 6.27
N GLY A 155 4.16 7.58 5.44
CA GLY A 155 5.38 8.18 4.90
C GLY A 155 5.09 9.48 4.14
N LEU A 156 4.08 9.49 3.27
CA LEU A 156 3.63 10.68 2.56
C LEU A 156 3.18 11.77 3.53
N THR A 157 2.38 11.43 4.55
CA THR A 157 1.91 12.39 5.55
C THR A 157 3.07 13.02 6.33
N LEU A 158 4.01 12.21 6.80
CA LEU A 158 5.17 12.67 7.57
C LEU A 158 6.09 13.59 6.76
N SER A 159 6.22 13.35 5.44
CA SER A 159 7.09 14.16 4.58
C SER A 159 6.68 15.64 4.53
N LEU A 160 5.40 15.96 4.78
CA LEU A 160 4.94 17.35 4.84
C LEU A 160 5.46 18.13 6.08
N GLY A 161 6.10 17.45 7.03
CA GLY A 161 6.70 18.08 8.21
C GLY A 161 5.69 18.69 9.21
N ARG A 162 4.43 18.27 9.15
CA ARG A 162 3.31 18.78 9.97
C ARG A 162 2.60 17.64 10.72
N PRO A 163 3.29 16.97 11.65
CA PRO A 163 2.73 15.78 12.30
C PRO A 163 1.51 16.05 13.18
N LEU A 164 1.29 17.30 13.61
CA LEU A 164 0.14 17.71 14.43
C LEU A 164 -1.03 18.28 13.60
N ASP A 165 -0.85 18.50 12.29
CA ASP A 165 -1.95 18.89 11.39
C ASP A 165 -2.83 17.66 11.10
N PRO A 166 -4.14 17.67 11.44
CA PRO A 166 -4.99 16.50 11.24
C PRO A 166 -5.30 16.20 9.78
N TRP A 167 -5.25 17.19 8.89
CA TRP A 167 -5.69 17.03 7.51
C TRP A 167 -4.85 16.03 6.69
N PRO A 168 -3.52 16.06 6.73
CA PRO A 168 -2.71 15.04 6.05
C PRO A 168 -2.98 13.62 6.55
N TRP A 169 -3.36 13.45 7.83
CA TRP A 169 -3.65 12.14 8.42
C TRP A 169 -4.96 11.51 7.93
N LEU A 170 -5.83 12.28 7.29
CA LEU A 170 -7.04 11.72 6.68
C LEU A 170 -6.71 10.63 5.66
N TYR A 171 -5.57 10.73 4.97
CA TYR A 171 -5.18 9.72 3.98
C TYR A 171 -4.80 8.38 4.63
N PRO A 172 -3.86 8.26 5.57
CA PRO A 172 -3.62 6.99 6.25
C PRO A 172 -4.83 6.49 7.05
N LEU A 173 -5.62 7.37 7.67
CA LEU A 173 -6.85 6.99 8.37
C LEU A 173 -7.90 6.38 7.41
N TYR A 174 -8.00 6.92 6.21
CA TYR A 174 -8.85 6.33 5.17
C TYR A 174 -8.41 4.90 4.82
N TYR A 175 -7.11 4.64 4.65
CA TYR A 175 -6.63 3.29 4.41
C TYR A 175 -6.93 2.35 5.58
N VAL A 176 -6.77 2.79 6.82
CA VAL A 176 -7.16 2.00 7.99
C VAL A 176 -8.65 1.66 7.92
N ALA A 177 -9.51 2.67 7.73
CA ALA A 177 -10.95 2.50 7.66
C ALA A 177 -11.40 1.62 6.48
N LEU A 178 -10.66 1.61 5.37
CA LEU A 178 -10.96 0.79 4.19
C LEU A 178 -10.44 -0.65 4.37
N LEU A 179 -9.20 -0.82 4.83
CA LEU A 179 -8.51 -2.09 4.73
C LEU A 179 -8.83 -3.05 5.88
N PHE A 180 -9.18 -2.55 7.07
CA PHE A 180 -9.57 -3.43 8.19
C PHE A 180 -10.91 -4.15 7.95
N PRO A 181 -12.01 -3.49 7.52
CA PRO A 181 -13.21 -4.19 7.12
C PRO A 181 -13.01 -5.12 5.91
N ARG A 182 -12.19 -4.68 4.93
CA ARG A 182 -11.86 -5.48 3.76
C ARG A 182 -11.12 -6.78 4.14
N GLN A 183 -10.18 -6.70 5.09
CA GLN A 183 -9.49 -7.87 5.62
C GLN A 183 -10.47 -8.86 6.24
N ALA A 184 -11.45 -8.38 7.02
CA ALA A 184 -12.44 -9.26 7.65
C ALA A 184 -13.33 -9.95 6.61
N ASP A 185 -13.69 -9.26 5.52
CA ASP A 185 -14.44 -9.86 4.41
C ASP A 185 -13.61 -10.90 3.65
N ASP A 186 -12.33 -10.60 3.39
CA ASP A 186 -11.42 -11.54 2.70
C ASP A 186 -11.16 -12.79 3.53
N ASP A 187 -10.96 -12.67 4.86
CA ASP A 187 -10.85 -13.80 5.78
C ASP A 187 -12.09 -14.71 5.73
N ARG A 188 -13.31 -14.11 5.71
CA ARG A 188 -14.56 -14.86 5.59
C ARG A 188 -14.64 -15.62 4.28
N ARG A 189 -14.40 -14.94 3.14
CA ARG A 189 -14.40 -15.54 1.82
C ARG A 189 -13.36 -16.66 1.69
N CYS A 190 -12.18 -16.46 2.26
CA CYS A 190 -11.15 -17.48 2.28
C CYS A 190 -11.56 -18.69 3.13
N ALA A 191 -12.19 -18.48 4.28
CA ALA A 191 -12.70 -19.55 5.11
C ALA A 191 -13.79 -20.39 4.38
N GLU A 192 -14.72 -19.72 3.71
CA GLU A 192 -15.75 -20.37 2.90
C GLU A 192 -15.15 -21.17 1.72
N LYS A 193 -14.13 -20.61 1.06
CA LYS A 193 -13.51 -21.21 -0.12
C LYS A 193 -12.57 -22.36 0.19
N TYR A 194 -11.75 -22.24 1.24
CA TYR A 194 -10.63 -23.14 1.52
C TYR A 194 -10.86 -24.06 2.73
N GLY A 195 -11.91 -23.83 3.55
CA GLY A 195 -12.29 -24.67 4.68
C GLY A 195 -11.16 -24.99 5.65
N ALA A 196 -10.86 -26.28 5.82
CA ALA A 196 -9.81 -26.76 6.73
C ALA A 196 -8.41 -26.23 6.37
N LEU A 197 -8.13 -26.07 5.07
CA LEU A 197 -6.85 -25.52 4.61
C LEU A 197 -6.65 -24.07 5.09
N TRP A 198 -7.73 -23.27 5.14
CA TRP A 198 -7.68 -21.90 5.69
C TRP A 198 -7.40 -21.91 7.19
N THR A 199 -8.00 -22.84 7.92
CA THR A 199 -7.74 -22.99 9.36
C THR A 199 -6.25 -23.30 9.63
N GLU A 200 -5.65 -24.20 8.87
CA GLU A 200 -4.23 -24.51 8.96
C GLU A 200 -3.35 -23.32 8.57
N TYR A 201 -3.76 -22.56 7.52
CA TYR A 201 -3.07 -21.34 7.13
C TYR A 201 -3.08 -20.30 8.27
N CYS A 202 -4.24 -20.05 8.88
CA CYS A 202 -4.38 -19.14 10.01
C CYS A 202 -3.53 -19.56 11.21
N ARG A 203 -3.35 -20.88 11.44
CA ARG A 203 -2.48 -21.40 12.49
C ARG A 203 -0.99 -21.09 12.22
N ARG A 204 -0.56 -21.17 10.94
CA ARG A 204 0.82 -20.84 10.54
C ARG A 204 1.09 -19.36 10.47
N VAL A 205 0.12 -18.59 10.04
CA VAL A 205 0.20 -17.12 9.87
C VAL A 205 -0.89 -16.47 10.70
N PRO A 206 -0.69 -16.34 12.02
CA PRO A 206 -1.74 -15.91 12.95
C PRO A 206 -2.12 -14.45 12.81
N TYR A 207 -1.18 -13.60 12.40
CA TYR A 207 -1.40 -12.16 12.32
C TYR A 207 -2.19 -11.80 11.06
N ARG A 208 -3.12 -10.87 11.21
CA ARG A 208 -3.98 -10.43 10.11
C ARG A 208 -3.32 -9.37 9.25
N ILE A 209 -2.97 -8.22 9.84
CA ILE A 209 -2.34 -7.10 9.15
C ILE A 209 -0.97 -6.80 9.77
N VAL A 210 -0.93 -6.53 11.08
CA VAL A 210 0.27 -6.09 11.78
C VAL A 210 0.95 -7.27 12.48
N PRO A 211 2.15 -7.71 12.03
CA PRO A 211 2.86 -8.79 12.67
C PRO A 211 3.10 -8.54 14.16
N GLY A 212 2.80 -9.52 15.00
CA GLY A 212 2.97 -9.43 16.45
C GLY A 212 1.84 -8.72 17.20
N VAL A 213 0.90 -8.07 16.51
CA VAL A 213 -0.16 -7.25 17.14
C VAL A 213 -1.56 -7.69 16.73
N TYR A 214 -1.83 -7.77 15.43
CA TYR A 214 -3.18 -8.02 14.89
C TYR A 214 -3.16 -8.93 13.67
#